data_2f72f678cd39d3b2c5826640c077393f
#
_entry.id   2f72f678cd39d3b2c5826640c077393f
#
_cell.length_a   1.000
_cell.length_b   1.000
_cell.length_c   1.000
_cell.angle_alpha   90.00
_cell.angle_beta   90.00
_cell.angle_gamma   90.00
#
_symmetry.space_group_name_H-M   'P 1'
#
loop_
_entity.id
_entity.type
_entity.pdbx_description
1 polymer ?
#
loop_
_entity_poly.entity_id
_entity_poly.type
_entity_poly.pdbx_seq_one_letter_code
_entity_poly.pdbx_strand_id
1 'polypeptide(L)'
;MSTDEMTGIQALERLHPSLPMLPAQVERQEFEYERHGTLSLIANLEVATGQIVTPSLGPTRTEADFGAHITQTIQTDPEAAWIFITDQLNTHQSETLVRLVAAQGGIQEDLGIKGKSGHLANMHTRAAFLSDPSHRIRFVYTPKHSSWLNQVEMWFSILVRRVLARASWVSVTQLRQGILAFIAYSNRLSNGPFHWTYKGPSRT
;
A
#
# COMPACT_ATOMS: atom_id res chain seq x y z
N MET A 1 -3.24 10.67 -0.66
CA MET A 1 -2.75 9.40 -0.09
C MET A 1 -1.68 8.81 -1.00
N SER A 2 -0.56 8.32 -0.45
CA SER A 2 0.39 7.46 -1.18
C SER A 2 -0.01 6.02 -0.89
N THR A 3 -0.38 5.26 -1.93
CA THR A 3 -1.06 3.96 -1.78
C THR A 3 -0.31 2.87 -2.53
N ASP A 4 -0.12 1.71 -1.91
CA ASP A 4 0.52 0.55 -2.53
C ASP A 4 0.25 -0.75 -1.76
N GLU A 5 0.68 -1.90 -2.31
CA GLU A 5 0.59 -3.21 -1.70
C GLU A 5 1.96 -3.81 -1.37
N MET A 6 2.11 -4.24 -0.14
CA MET A 6 3.18 -5.14 0.27
C MET A 6 2.68 -6.58 0.30
N THR A 7 3.23 -7.43 -0.56
CA THR A 7 2.76 -8.82 -0.73
C THR A 7 3.75 -9.84 -0.21
N GLY A 8 3.26 -11.08 0.03
CA GLY A 8 4.13 -12.17 0.43
C GLY A 8 4.75 -12.01 1.82
N ILE A 9 4.11 -11.26 2.70
CA ILE A 9 4.55 -11.11 4.09
C ILE A 9 4.37 -12.47 4.78
N GLN A 10 5.47 -13.12 5.14
CA GLN A 10 5.43 -14.49 5.65
C GLN A 10 5.35 -14.52 7.19
N ALA A 11 4.47 -15.36 7.73
CA ALA A 11 4.51 -15.74 9.13
C ALA A 11 5.58 -16.82 9.29
N LEU A 12 6.78 -16.42 9.71
CA LEU A 12 7.92 -17.31 9.92
C LEU A 12 8.13 -17.50 11.41
N GLU A 13 8.05 -18.74 11.88
CA GLU A 13 8.45 -19.13 13.23
C GLU A 13 9.88 -19.63 13.20
N ARG A 14 10.77 -19.00 13.97
CA ARG A 14 12.15 -19.46 14.13
C ARG A 14 12.17 -20.65 15.09
N LEU A 15 12.84 -21.73 14.71
CA LEU A 15 12.85 -22.97 15.50
C LEU A 15 13.66 -22.83 16.80
N HIS A 16 14.65 -21.96 16.80
CA HIS A 16 15.49 -21.71 17.98
C HIS A 16 15.64 -20.21 18.24
N PRO A 17 15.91 -19.81 19.49
CA PRO A 17 16.18 -18.41 19.81
C PRO A 17 17.49 -17.93 19.17
N SER A 18 17.47 -16.68 18.69
CA SER A 18 18.69 -16.01 18.23
C SER A 18 19.66 -15.81 19.40
N LEU A 19 20.96 -15.98 19.16
CA LEU A 19 22.00 -15.74 20.14
C LEU A 19 22.36 -14.24 20.15
N PRO A 20 22.24 -13.54 21.29
CA PRO A 20 22.53 -12.12 21.35
C PRO A 20 24.01 -11.82 21.13
N MET A 21 24.31 -10.60 20.75
CA MET A 21 25.68 -10.11 20.66
C MET A 21 26.36 -10.11 22.05
N LEU A 22 27.57 -10.68 22.12
CA LEU A 22 28.43 -10.67 23.30
C LEU A 22 29.78 -10.00 22.95
N PRO A 23 30.60 -9.59 23.95
CA PRO A 23 31.95 -9.09 23.67
C PRO A 23 32.72 -10.07 22.80
N ALA A 24 33.25 -9.58 21.67
CA ALA A 24 33.97 -10.34 20.63
C ALA A 24 33.10 -11.41 19.88
N GLN A 25 31.79 -11.45 20.04
CA GLN A 25 30.87 -12.34 19.31
C GLN A 25 29.76 -11.55 18.65
N VAL A 26 29.58 -11.75 17.35
CA VAL A 26 28.44 -11.16 16.60
C VAL A 26 27.12 -11.83 16.98
N GLU A 27 26.03 -11.10 16.83
CA GLU A 27 24.68 -11.66 16.91
C GLU A 27 24.54 -12.79 15.88
N ARG A 28 24.01 -13.94 16.29
CA ARG A 28 23.70 -15.06 15.39
C ARG A 28 22.19 -15.25 15.37
N GLN A 29 21.61 -14.99 14.22
CA GLN A 29 20.19 -15.21 14.00
C GLN A 29 19.94 -16.63 13.52
N GLU A 30 18.89 -17.27 14.06
CA GLU A 30 18.41 -18.55 13.57
C GLU A 30 17.98 -18.43 12.12
N PHE A 31 18.40 -19.34 11.26
CA PHE A 31 18.07 -19.41 9.85
C PHE A 31 17.04 -20.50 9.52
N GLU A 32 16.82 -21.45 10.42
CA GLU A 32 15.77 -22.46 10.27
C GLU A 32 14.44 -21.88 10.77
N TYR A 33 13.40 -22.11 9.98
CA TYR A 33 12.06 -21.59 10.29
C TYR A 33 10.96 -22.48 9.75
N GLU A 34 9.80 -22.44 10.42
CA GLU A 34 8.54 -22.99 9.96
C GLU A 34 7.67 -21.88 9.36
N ARG A 35 6.95 -22.19 8.27
CA ARG A 35 6.04 -21.25 7.60
C ARG A 35 4.60 -21.53 7.97
N HIS A 36 3.92 -20.56 8.54
CA HIS A 36 2.51 -20.64 8.94
C HIS A 36 1.56 -19.97 7.94
N GLY A 37 2.07 -19.45 6.83
CA GLY A 37 1.29 -18.79 5.78
C GLY A 37 1.77 -17.37 5.46
N THR A 38 0.98 -16.68 4.62
CA THR A 38 1.33 -15.35 4.11
C THR A 38 0.18 -14.36 4.27
N LEU A 39 0.52 -13.08 4.32
CA LEU A 39 -0.39 -11.95 4.23
C LEU A 39 0.03 -11.00 3.11
N SER A 40 -0.95 -10.24 2.61
CA SER A 40 -0.77 -9.02 1.84
C SER A 40 -1.30 -7.84 2.66
N LEU A 41 -0.58 -6.73 2.64
CA LEU A 41 -0.97 -5.46 3.25
C LEU A 41 -1.19 -4.45 2.14
N ILE A 42 -2.38 -3.85 2.06
CA ILE A 42 -2.64 -2.65 1.26
C ILE A 42 -2.68 -1.48 2.24
N ALA A 43 -1.90 -0.44 1.98
CA ALA A 43 -1.78 0.68 2.89
C ALA A 43 -1.86 2.02 2.18
N ASN A 44 -2.51 2.98 2.83
CA ASN A 44 -2.52 4.38 2.48
C ASN A 44 -1.66 5.16 3.47
N LEU A 45 -0.60 5.77 2.99
CA LEU A 45 0.14 6.78 3.75
C LEU A 45 -0.47 8.15 3.45
N GLU A 46 -1.01 8.79 4.45
CA GLU A 46 -1.37 10.21 4.35
C GLU A 46 -0.09 11.04 4.35
N VAL A 47 0.25 11.61 3.19
CA VAL A 47 1.53 12.28 2.99
C VAL A 47 1.72 13.47 3.93
N ALA A 48 0.64 14.18 4.25
CA ALA A 48 0.68 15.37 5.10
C ALA A 48 1.01 15.06 6.56
N THR A 49 0.50 13.95 7.09
CA THR A 49 0.66 13.56 8.50
C THR A 49 1.69 12.45 8.71
N GLY A 50 2.05 11.71 7.64
CA GLY A 50 2.91 10.53 7.72
C GLY A 50 2.24 9.33 8.39
N GLN A 51 0.92 9.33 8.52
CA GLN A 51 0.14 8.27 9.15
C GLN A 51 -0.39 7.27 8.14
N ILE A 52 -0.50 6.01 8.55
CA ILE A 52 -1.21 4.97 7.77
C ILE A 52 -2.69 5.03 8.11
N VAL A 53 -3.51 5.18 7.07
CA VAL A 53 -4.96 5.30 7.15
C VAL A 53 -5.61 4.03 6.59
N THR A 54 -6.59 3.47 7.30
CA THR A 54 -7.40 2.32 6.88
C THR A 54 -6.62 1.14 6.26
N PRO A 55 -5.61 0.57 6.95
CA PRO A 55 -4.84 -0.53 6.38
C PRO A 55 -5.71 -1.77 6.16
N SER A 56 -5.57 -2.43 5.00
CA SER A 56 -6.23 -3.69 4.68
C SER A 56 -5.22 -4.84 4.70
N LEU A 57 -5.51 -5.89 5.47
CA LEU A 57 -4.70 -7.10 5.56
C LEU A 57 -5.53 -8.31 5.11
N GLY A 58 -5.02 -9.05 4.15
CA GLY A 58 -5.71 -10.21 3.58
C GLY A 58 -4.75 -11.24 2.99
N PRO A 59 -5.28 -12.39 2.56
CA PRO A 59 -4.46 -13.43 1.90
C PRO A 59 -4.11 -13.05 0.45
N THR A 60 -4.85 -12.13 -0.15
CA THR A 60 -4.78 -11.75 -1.57
C THR A 60 -4.62 -10.23 -1.75
N ARG A 61 -4.39 -9.84 -2.99
CA ARG A 61 -4.35 -8.45 -3.46
C ARG A 61 -5.02 -8.32 -4.82
N THR A 62 -6.22 -8.82 -4.94
CA THR A 62 -6.97 -8.77 -6.19
C THR A 62 -7.46 -7.36 -6.52
N GLU A 63 -7.95 -7.16 -7.72
CA GLU A 63 -8.65 -5.94 -8.14
C GLU A 63 -9.80 -5.58 -7.16
N ALA A 64 -10.51 -6.62 -6.67
CA ALA A 64 -11.59 -6.45 -5.71
C ALA A 64 -11.07 -6.02 -4.33
N ASP A 65 -9.96 -6.59 -3.85
CA ASP A 65 -9.34 -6.22 -2.57
C ASP A 65 -8.88 -4.76 -2.60
N PHE A 66 -8.26 -4.33 -3.69
CA PHE A 66 -7.83 -2.94 -3.86
C PHE A 66 -9.02 -2.00 -3.94
N GLY A 67 -10.06 -2.34 -4.71
CA GLY A 67 -11.30 -1.56 -4.77
C GLY A 67 -11.99 -1.41 -3.40
N ALA A 68 -12.07 -2.49 -2.62
CA ALA A 68 -12.61 -2.48 -1.26
C ALA A 68 -11.79 -1.58 -0.33
N HIS A 69 -10.45 -1.65 -0.42
CA HIS A 69 -9.53 -0.79 0.34
C HIS A 69 -9.75 0.71 0.04
N ILE A 70 -9.83 1.08 -1.24
CA ILE A 70 -10.11 2.47 -1.65
C ILE A 70 -11.50 2.90 -1.17
N THR A 71 -12.52 2.04 -1.28
CA THR A 71 -13.87 2.32 -0.78
C THR A 71 -13.85 2.60 0.73
N GLN A 72 -13.19 1.75 1.52
CA GLN A 72 -13.07 1.93 2.96
C GLN A 72 -12.38 3.26 3.32
N THR A 73 -11.39 3.65 2.54
CA THR A 73 -10.67 4.93 2.75
C THR A 73 -11.58 6.12 2.46
N ILE A 74 -12.30 6.12 1.33
CA ILE A 74 -13.23 7.19 0.97
C ILE A 74 -14.33 7.34 2.02
N GLN A 75 -14.80 6.23 2.60
CA GLN A 75 -15.83 6.23 3.65
C GLN A 75 -15.40 6.92 4.95
N THR A 76 -14.12 7.17 5.19
CA THR A 76 -13.66 7.94 6.36
C THR A 76 -14.05 9.42 6.27
N ASP A 77 -14.16 9.96 5.05
CA ASP A 77 -14.70 11.28 4.75
C ASP A 77 -15.33 11.27 3.34
N PRO A 78 -16.61 10.93 3.22
CA PRO A 78 -17.29 10.78 1.94
C PRO A 78 -17.38 12.06 1.10
N GLU A 79 -17.31 13.22 1.72
CA GLU A 79 -17.41 14.51 1.04
C GLU A 79 -16.04 15.07 0.61
N ALA A 80 -14.95 14.54 1.15
CA ALA A 80 -13.61 15.02 0.83
C ALA A 80 -13.22 14.73 -0.63
N ALA A 81 -12.37 15.59 -1.17
CA ALA A 81 -11.66 15.30 -2.41
C ALA A 81 -10.46 14.39 -2.12
N TRP A 82 -10.35 13.30 -2.88
CA TRP A 82 -9.32 12.29 -2.68
C TRP A 82 -8.33 12.24 -3.83
N ILE A 83 -7.04 12.28 -3.51
CA ILE A 83 -5.96 12.05 -4.47
C ILE A 83 -5.16 10.84 -3.99
N PHE A 84 -5.18 9.75 -4.78
CA PHE A 84 -4.39 8.54 -4.55
C PHE A 84 -3.18 8.54 -5.47
N ILE A 85 -1.97 8.53 -4.90
CA ILE A 85 -0.71 8.39 -5.63
C ILE A 85 -0.35 6.90 -5.61
N THR A 86 -0.26 6.28 -6.79
CA THR A 86 -0.01 4.85 -6.96
C THR A 86 1.01 4.60 -8.07
N ASP A 87 1.53 3.39 -8.16
CA ASP A 87 2.24 2.96 -9.36
C ASP A 87 1.26 2.59 -10.51
N GLN A 88 1.80 2.13 -11.63
CA GLN A 88 1.02 1.79 -12.81
C GLN A 88 0.63 0.29 -12.86
N LEU A 89 0.45 -0.37 -11.72
CA LEU A 89 -0.01 -1.75 -11.69
C LEU A 89 -1.43 -1.89 -12.27
N ASN A 90 -1.74 -3.04 -12.88
CA ASN A 90 -3.04 -3.28 -13.52
C ASN A 90 -4.22 -3.14 -12.55
N THR A 91 -4.05 -3.53 -11.30
CA THR A 91 -5.05 -3.39 -10.23
C THR A 91 -5.38 -1.92 -9.97
N HIS A 92 -4.38 -1.02 -10.08
CA HIS A 92 -4.54 0.42 -9.88
C HIS A 92 -5.19 1.14 -11.07
N GLN A 93 -5.37 0.44 -12.20
CA GLN A 93 -6.04 0.94 -13.42
C GLN A 93 -7.18 0.01 -13.84
N SER A 94 -7.86 -0.55 -12.84
CA SER A 94 -8.85 -1.59 -13.04
C SER A 94 -10.23 -1.02 -13.43
N GLU A 95 -11.09 -1.89 -14.00
CA GLU A 95 -12.50 -1.58 -14.22
C GLU A 95 -13.20 -1.29 -12.91
N THR A 96 -12.90 -2.07 -11.86
CA THR A 96 -13.48 -1.89 -10.51
C THR A 96 -13.28 -0.47 -10.01
N LEU A 97 -12.07 0.09 -10.18
CA LEU A 97 -11.80 1.47 -9.77
C LEU A 97 -12.53 2.51 -10.61
N VAL A 98 -12.63 2.32 -11.94
CA VAL A 98 -13.39 3.23 -12.82
C VAL A 98 -14.85 3.28 -12.38
N ARG A 99 -15.47 2.12 -12.14
CA ARG A 99 -16.85 2.06 -11.67
C ARG A 99 -17.04 2.66 -10.27
N LEU A 100 -16.07 2.43 -9.38
CA LEU A 100 -16.07 3.00 -8.04
C LEU A 100 -16.00 4.54 -8.09
N VAL A 101 -15.04 5.09 -8.86
CA VAL A 101 -14.89 6.55 -9.01
C VAL A 101 -16.13 7.17 -9.61
N ALA A 102 -16.72 6.56 -10.65
CA ALA A 102 -17.95 7.02 -11.25
C ALA A 102 -19.11 7.03 -10.23
N ALA A 103 -19.31 5.92 -9.51
CA ALA A 103 -20.40 5.80 -8.53
C ALA A 103 -20.24 6.79 -7.35
N GLN A 104 -19.05 6.88 -6.77
CA GLN A 104 -18.77 7.76 -5.63
C GLN A 104 -18.65 9.24 -6.02
N GLY A 105 -18.30 9.53 -7.27
CA GLY A 105 -18.25 10.87 -7.84
C GLY A 105 -19.57 11.36 -8.41
N GLY A 106 -20.61 10.50 -8.45
CA GLY A 106 -21.92 10.85 -9.05
C GLY A 106 -21.85 11.05 -10.57
N ILE A 107 -20.88 10.43 -11.25
CA ILE A 107 -20.66 10.55 -12.70
C ILE A 107 -21.65 9.65 -13.43
N GLN A 108 -22.52 10.24 -14.26
CA GLN A 108 -23.64 9.55 -14.94
C GLN A 108 -23.34 9.21 -16.40
N GLU A 109 -22.10 9.38 -16.87
CA GLU A 109 -21.75 9.08 -18.25
C GLU A 109 -21.63 7.56 -18.50
N ASP A 110 -21.78 7.16 -19.78
CA ASP A 110 -21.57 5.77 -20.20
C ASP A 110 -20.08 5.42 -20.15
N LEU A 111 -19.72 4.54 -19.25
CA LEU A 111 -18.34 4.06 -19.08
C LEU A 111 -17.89 3.12 -20.21
N GLY A 112 -18.81 2.59 -21.00
CA GLY A 112 -18.54 1.63 -22.05
C GLY A 112 -18.40 0.19 -21.58
N ILE A 113 -17.78 -0.63 -22.41
CA ILE A 113 -17.62 -2.09 -22.19
C ILE A 113 -16.15 -2.45 -22.11
N LYS A 114 -15.79 -3.21 -21.05
CA LYS A 114 -14.42 -3.69 -20.84
C LYS A 114 -13.83 -4.36 -22.09
N GLY A 115 -12.69 -3.87 -22.53
CA GLY A 115 -11.97 -4.40 -23.70
C GLY A 115 -12.59 -4.05 -25.06
N LYS A 116 -13.66 -3.20 -25.10
CA LYS A 116 -14.37 -2.88 -26.35
C LYS A 116 -14.55 -1.38 -26.60
N SER A 117 -15.11 -0.64 -25.65
CA SER A 117 -15.52 0.76 -25.87
C SER A 117 -15.43 1.63 -24.62
N GLY A 118 -15.47 2.95 -24.82
CA GLY A 118 -15.53 3.95 -23.77
C GLY A 118 -14.31 3.96 -22.86
N HIS A 119 -14.49 4.43 -21.64
CA HIS A 119 -13.42 4.48 -20.62
C HIS A 119 -12.91 3.10 -20.22
N LEU A 120 -13.70 2.05 -20.42
CA LEU A 120 -13.33 0.67 -20.10
C LEU A 120 -12.59 -0.07 -21.22
N ALA A 121 -12.38 0.54 -22.41
CA ALA A 121 -11.80 -0.11 -23.57
C ALA A 121 -10.41 -0.72 -23.32
N ASN A 122 -9.53 -0.02 -22.62
CA ASN A 122 -8.18 -0.49 -22.34
C ASN A 122 -7.60 0.20 -21.10
N MET A 123 -6.38 -0.19 -20.70
CA MET A 123 -5.71 0.41 -19.53
C MET A 123 -5.49 1.91 -19.67
N HIS A 124 -5.11 2.38 -20.86
CA HIS A 124 -4.85 3.80 -21.09
C HIS A 124 -6.11 4.66 -20.90
N THR A 125 -7.25 4.22 -21.44
CA THR A 125 -8.53 4.92 -21.29
C THR A 125 -9.02 4.90 -19.85
N ARG A 126 -8.82 3.78 -19.12
CA ARG A 126 -9.14 3.70 -17.70
C ARG A 126 -8.25 4.63 -16.86
N ALA A 127 -6.94 4.63 -17.15
CA ALA A 127 -6.00 5.53 -16.45
C ALA A 127 -6.34 7.00 -16.70
N ALA A 128 -6.70 7.36 -17.93
CA ALA A 128 -7.10 8.73 -18.28
C ALA A 128 -8.35 9.16 -17.47
N PHE A 129 -9.38 8.31 -17.41
CA PHE A 129 -10.58 8.58 -16.60
C PHE A 129 -10.23 8.72 -15.11
N LEU A 130 -9.45 7.80 -14.55
CA LEU A 130 -9.06 7.81 -13.14
C LEU A 130 -8.18 9.02 -12.77
N SER A 131 -7.46 9.58 -13.73
CA SER A 131 -6.57 10.74 -13.51
C SER A 131 -7.22 12.09 -13.84
N ASP A 132 -8.49 12.11 -14.24
CA ASP A 132 -9.17 13.35 -14.62
C ASP A 132 -9.20 14.32 -13.43
N PRO A 133 -8.63 15.55 -13.58
CA PRO A 133 -8.57 16.53 -12.50
C PRO A 133 -9.93 17.08 -12.08
N SER A 134 -10.98 16.90 -12.88
CA SER A 134 -12.35 17.31 -12.55
C SER A 134 -13.01 16.36 -11.56
N HIS A 135 -12.51 15.13 -11.41
CA HIS A 135 -13.07 14.15 -10.50
C HIS A 135 -12.71 14.45 -9.05
N ARG A 136 -13.69 14.35 -8.15
CA ARG A 136 -13.49 14.46 -6.70
C ARG A 136 -12.55 13.38 -6.15
N ILE A 137 -12.58 12.20 -6.76
CA ILE A 137 -11.71 11.07 -6.45
C ILE A 137 -10.86 10.79 -7.67
N ARG A 138 -9.55 10.96 -7.55
CA ARG A 138 -8.63 10.76 -8.69
C ARG A 138 -7.35 10.07 -8.30
N PHE A 139 -6.72 9.46 -9.30
CA PHE A 139 -5.44 8.77 -9.17
C PHE A 139 -4.33 9.55 -9.89
N VAL A 140 -3.15 9.57 -9.28
CA VAL A 140 -1.93 10.12 -9.87
C VAL A 140 -0.91 8.98 -9.93
N TYR A 141 -0.47 8.66 -11.13
CA TYR A 141 0.44 7.54 -11.35
C TYR A 141 1.89 7.98 -11.33
N THR A 142 2.73 7.25 -10.58
CA THR A 142 4.19 7.46 -10.64
C THR A 142 4.72 7.04 -12.01
N PRO A 143 5.83 7.64 -12.50
CA PRO A 143 6.45 7.21 -13.73
C PRO A 143 6.86 5.74 -13.69
N LYS A 144 6.90 5.07 -14.84
CA LYS A 144 7.38 3.70 -14.94
C LYS A 144 8.79 3.58 -14.34
N HIS A 145 9.04 2.48 -13.63
CA HIS A 145 10.31 2.21 -12.93
C HIS A 145 10.70 3.21 -11.85
N SER A 146 9.72 3.94 -11.32
CA SER A 146 9.92 4.95 -10.27
C SER A 146 9.02 4.71 -9.06
N SER A 147 8.76 3.45 -8.70
CA SER A 147 7.95 3.08 -7.51
C SER A 147 8.53 3.69 -6.22
N TRP A 148 9.85 3.88 -6.14
CA TRP A 148 10.53 4.55 -5.04
C TRP A 148 10.05 5.99 -4.78
N LEU A 149 9.35 6.64 -5.73
CA LEU A 149 8.68 7.92 -5.54
C LEU A 149 7.37 7.77 -4.72
N ASN A 150 6.82 6.57 -4.64
CA ASN A 150 5.65 6.29 -3.84
C ASN A 150 6.07 6.21 -2.35
N GLN A 151 5.70 7.22 -1.56
CA GLN A 151 6.22 7.38 -0.19
C GLN A 151 5.83 6.23 0.76
N VAL A 152 4.73 5.53 0.48
CA VAL A 152 4.33 4.37 1.28
C VAL A 152 5.39 3.25 1.24
N GLU A 153 6.18 3.16 0.17
CA GLU A 153 7.31 2.21 0.06
C GLU A 153 8.40 2.48 1.11
N MET A 154 8.64 3.74 1.47
CA MET A 154 9.55 4.07 2.58
C MET A 154 9.00 3.56 3.90
N TRP A 155 7.68 3.71 4.12
CA TRP A 155 7.03 3.18 5.31
C TRP A 155 7.06 1.65 5.35
N PHE A 156 6.84 0.96 4.22
CA PHE A 156 7.02 -0.50 4.13
C PHE A 156 8.44 -0.92 4.50
N SER A 157 9.45 -0.18 4.06
CA SER A 157 10.85 -0.45 4.43
C SER A 157 11.09 -0.31 5.94
N ILE A 158 10.40 0.63 6.60
CA ILE A 158 10.46 0.78 8.06
C ILE A 158 9.77 -0.42 8.75
N LEU A 159 8.59 -0.83 8.28
CA LEU A 159 7.87 -2.00 8.78
C LEU A 159 8.76 -3.26 8.70
N VAL A 160 9.38 -3.51 7.54
CA VAL A 160 10.29 -4.65 7.37
C VAL A 160 11.40 -4.62 8.42
N ARG A 161 12.13 -3.51 8.51
CA ARG A 161 13.28 -3.40 9.40
C ARG A 161 12.94 -3.46 10.88
N ARG A 162 11.80 -2.89 11.27
CA ARG A 162 11.42 -2.75 12.70
C ARG A 162 10.65 -3.96 13.22
N VAL A 163 9.89 -4.63 12.36
CA VAL A 163 8.94 -5.67 12.78
C VAL A 163 9.23 -7.00 12.10
N LEU A 164 9.27 -7.05 10.76
CA LEU A 164 9.24 -8.31 10.04
C LEU A 164 10.58 -9.03 10.05
N ALA A 165 11.68 -8.31 9.91
CA ALA A 165 13.00 -8.91 9.73
C ALA A 165 13.51 -9.71 10.95
N ARG A 166 13.06 -9.35 12.17
CA ARG A 166 13.62 -9.90 13.41
C ARG A 166 12.60 -10.68 14.25
N ALA A 167 11.32 -10.61 13.93
CA ALA A 167 10.28 -11.29 14.69
C ALA A 167 10.15 -12.76 14.30
N SER A 168 9.58 -13.53 15.22
CA SER A 168 9.13 -14.90 15.02
C SER A 168 7.61 -14.93 15.16
N TRP A 169 6.91 -15.56 14.23
CA TRP A 169 5.45 -15.54 14.12
C TRP A 169 4.91 -16.95 14.05
N VAL A 170 4.28 -17.42 15.10
CA VAL A 170 3.71 -18.79 15.20
C VAL A 170 2.38 -18.93 14.46
N SER A 171 1.85 -17.85 13.87
CA SER A 171 0.63 -17.88 13.07
C SER A 171 0.45 -16.61 12.24
N VAL A 172 -0.36 -16.70 11.18
CA VAL A 172 -0.81 -15.54 10.38
C VAL A 172 -1.59 -14.54 11.24
N THR A 173 -2.35 -15.02 12.22
CA THR A 173 -3.09 -14.14 13.15
C THR A 173 -2.15 -13.30 14.00
N GLN A 174 -1.09 -13.90 14.54
CA GLN A 174 -0.09 -13.18 15.31
C GLN A 174 0.66 -12.15 14.45
N LEU A 175 1.05 -12.53 13.23
CA LEU A 175 1.65 -11.62 12.27
C LEU A 175 0.75 -10.41 11.99
N ARG A 176 -0.55 -10.65 11.72
CA ARG A 176 -1.55 -9.59 11.50
C ARG A 176 -1.61 -8.63 12.69
N GLN A 177 -1.71 -9.17 13.91
CA GLN A 177 -1.76 -8.37 15.14
C GLN A 177 -0.49 -7.54 15.33
N GLY A 178 0.69 -8.11 15.05
CA GLY A 178 1.97 -7.40 15.12
C GLY A 178 2.06 -6.24 14.14
N ILE A 179 1.60 -6.42 12.89
CA ILE A 179 1.54 -5.37 11.88
C ILE A 179 0.60 -4.24 12.33
N LEU A 180 -0.62 -4.57 12.77
CA LEU A 180 -1.59 -3.57 13.22
C LEU A 180 -1.11 -2.81 14.47
N ALA A 181 -0.49 -3.49 15.42
CA ALA A 181 0.10 -2.86 16.60
C ALA A 181 1.23 -1.89 16.22
N PHE A 182 2.07 -2.27 15.24
CA PHE A 182 3.11 -1.38 14.72
C PHE A 182 2.54 -0.18 13.98
N ILE A 183 1.47 -0.33 13.18
CA ILE A 183 0.78 0.79 12.53
C ILE A 183 0.27 1.77 13.59
N ALA A 184 -0.43 1.28 14.61
CA ALA A 184 -0.93 2.11 15.71
C ALA A 184 0.21 2.83 16.45
N TYR A 185 1.32 2.16 16.69
CA TYR A 185 2.52 2.76 17.29
C TYR A 185 3.15 3.82 16.38
N SER A 186 3.36 3.51 15.10
CA SER A 186 3.93 4.41 14.11
C SER A 186 3.10 5.69 13.96
N ASN A 187 1.76 5.54 13.87
CA ASN A 187 0.85 6.67 13.75
C ASN A 187 0.91 7.63 14.95
N ARG A 188 1.09 7.09 16.18
CA ARG A 188 1.25 7.94 17.39
C ARG A 188 2.56 8.73 17.39
N LEU A 189 3.60 8.23 16.75
CA LEU A 189 4.92 8.87 16.67
C LEU A 189 5.09 9.76 15.44
N SER A 190 4.15 9.68 14.50
CA SER A 190 4.22 10.49 13.28
C SER A 190 4.01 11.96 13.59
N ASN A 191 4.98 12.78 13.23
CA ASN A 191 4.99 14.22 13.46
C ASN A 191 4.96 15.02 12.14
N GLY A 192 4.43 14.43 11.07
CA GLY A 192 4.31 15.08 9.77
C GLY A 192 4.90 14.28 8.60
N PRO A 193 5.03 14.89 7.43
CA PRO A 193 5.46 14.23 6.22
C PRO A 193 6.91 13.72 6.32
N PHE A 194 7.24 12.70 5.53
CA PHE A 194 8.62 12.29 5.34
C PHE A 194 9.45 13.43 4.73
N HIS A 195 10.60 13.74 5.32
CA HIS A 195 11.55 14.70 4.74
C HIS A 195 12.25 14.07 3.53
N TRP A 196 11.93 14.58 2.36
CA TRP A 196 12.55 14.14 1.12
C TRP A 196 13.92 14.78 0.96
N THR A 197 14.98 13.99 1.03
CA THR A 197 16.37 14.47 0.92
C THR A 197 17.00 14.23 -0.46
N TYR A 198 16.32 13.46 -1.34
CA TYR A 198 16.84 13.19 -2.67
C TYR A 198 16.78 14.43 -3.55
N LYS A 199 17.96 14.92 -3.91
CA LYS A 199 18.15 15.95 -4.94
C LYS A 199 18.52 15.21 -6.23
N GLY A 200 17.52 14.85 -7.03
CA GLY A 200 17.76 14.29 -8.36
C GLY A 200 18.63 15.20 -9.23
N PRO A 201 19.29 14.67 -10.27
CA PRO A 201 19.98 15.52 -11.23
C PRO A 201 18.97 16.51 -11.78
N SER A 202 19.30 17.82 -11.73
CA SER A 202 18.53 18.85 -12.41
C SER A 202 18.49 18.47 -13.90
N ARG A 203 17.32 18.14 -14.41
CA ARG A 203 17.12 18.02 -15.86
C ARG A 203 17.23 19.43 -16.43
N THR A 204 18.41 19.76 -16.97
CA THR A 204 18.59 20.87 -17.88
C THR A 204 17.90 20.57 -19.20
#